data_9614640f260b898e51417df0ea69ba0c
#
_entry.id   9614640f260b898e51417df0ea69ba0c
#
_cell.length_a   1.000
_cell.length_b   1.000
_cell.length_c   1.000
_cell.angle_alpha   90.00
_cell.angle_beta   90.00
_cell.angle_gamma   90.00
#
_symmetry.space_group_name_H-M   'P 1'
#
loop_
_entity.id
_entity.type
_entity.pdbx_description
1 polymer ?
#
loop_
_entity_poly.entity_id
_entity_poly.type
_entity_poly.pdbx_seq_one_letter_code
_entity_poly.pdbx_strand_id
1 'polypeptide(L)'
;MWQDLERRIRNIASNRWNCNATTETIAGVKCDCVLKPQPDEWIIVEITEESSLEKVRTDIAKLVTVKQSLFMNNVFARCYFVMKNTPTDSMRAAGDAQKIFVRSAEEFQNEYFQYSNYVYTRKKKQFGSLINIETGEPESNIYIDVSYSNLKTGKDLSIDEIINLLKSGKKVILKGDFGLGKSRCVKQIFDILTQDVVRSPYTIAINLREHWGAKRALEILNRHFSELGLDAQNFIKTYEQPNTIYLLDGFDEIGTQSWSSDPRKMQHLREISVCALKDLVGQVQGGVLITGREYYFNSDAEMLSSLGLSSSQTILLECHQEFTDTQLLKFIAQNIPATDAEKALSSLPAWFPKRPIVIQLLLGFYTMA
;
A
#
# COMPACT_ATOMS: atom_id res chain seq x y z
N MET A 1 -1.98 -17.74 9.73
CA MET A 1 -1.17 -17.90 8.50
C MET A 1 -1.96 -18.55 7.35
N TRP A 2 -2.39 -19.82 7.46
CA TRP A 2 -3.24 -20.48 6.45
C TRP A 2 -4.55 -19.72 6.17
N GLN A 3 -5.27 -19.34 7.20
CA GLN A 3 -6.53 -18.58 7.10
C GLN A 3 -6.38 -17.25 6.36
N ASP A 4 -5.21 -16.63 6.37
CA ASP A 4 -4.97 -15.35 5.69
C ASP A 4 -4.82 -15.55 4.19
N LEU A 5 -4.13 -16.60 3.75
CA LEU A 5 -4.02 -16.96 2.33
C LEU A 5 -5.40 -17.32 1.77
N GLU A 6 -6.12 -18.20 2.46
CA GLU A 6 -7.46 -18.64 2.08
C GLU A 6 -8.43 -17.47 1.94
N ARG A 7 -8.49 -16.59 2.96
CA ARG A 7 -9.31 -15.38 2.94
C ARG A 7 -8.95 -14.47 1.77
N ARG A 8 -7.66 -14.29 1.50
CA ARG A 8 -7.20 -13.47 0.38
C ARG A 8 -7.60 -14.04 -0.96
N ILE A 9 -7.36 -15.32 -1.21
CA ILE A 9 -7.74 -15.97 -2.48
C ILE A 9 -9.25 -15.93 -2.70
N ARG A 10 -10.07 -16.15 -1.65
CA ARG A 10 -11.53 -16.00 -1.72
C ARG A 10 -11.95 -14.58 -2.10
N ASN A 11 -11.33 -13.56 -1.50
CA ASN A 11 -11.62 -12.16 -1.84
C ASN A 11 -11.27 -11.84 -3.29
N ILE A 12 -10.11 -12.30 -3.77
CA ILE A 12 -9.71 -12.15 -5.17
C ILE A 12 -10.72 -12.84 -6.08
N ALA A 13 -11.10 -14.06 -5.77
CA ALA A 13 -12.07 -14.84 -6.55
C ALA A 13 -13.44 -14.16 -6.56
N SER A 14 -13.94 -13.72 -5.40
CA SER A 14 -15.21 -12.99 -5.31
C SER A 14 -15.23 -11.74 -6.20
N ASN A 15 -14.15 -10.98 -6.20
CA ASN A 15 -14.04 -9.76 -7.01
C ASN A 15 -13.92 -10.08 -8.51
N ARG A 16 -13.10 -11.08 -8.84
CA ARG A 16 -12.86 -11.50 -10.23
C ARG A 16 -14.15 -11.92 -10.94
N TRP A 17 -14.99 -12.69 -10.27
CA TRP A 17 -16.22 -13.21 -10.84
C TRP A 17 -17.50 -12.50 -10.36
N ASN A 18 -17.34 -11.42 -9.59
CA ASN A 18 -18.44 -10.61 -9.02
C ASN A 18 -19.51 -11.48 -8.34
N CYS A 19 -19.05 -12.46 -7.56
CA CYS A 19 -19.88 -13.48 -6.91
C CYS A 19 -19.33 -13.80 -5.53
N ASN A 20 -20.20 -14.11 -4.56
CA ASN A 20 -19.77 -14.46 -3.22
C ASN A 20 -19.07 -15.82 -3.19
N ALA A 21 -17.87 -15.88 -2.62
CA ALA A 21 -17.11 -17.11 -2.46
C ALA A 21 -17.49 -17.80 -1.14
N THR A 22 -17.94 -19.03 -1.23
CA THR A 22 -18.36 -19.87 -0.09
C THR A 22 -17.49 -21.11 0.04
N THR A 23 -17.52 -21.76 1.21
CA THR A 23 -16.98 -23.13 1.38
C THR A 23 -18.14 -24.09 1.26
N GLU A 24 -18.04 -25.07 0.39
CA GLU A 24 -19.11 -26.04 0.16
C GLU A 24 -18.56 -27.48 0.10
N THR A 25 -19.43 -28.44 0.41
CA THR A 25 -19.14 -29.88 0.20
C THR A 25 -19.87 -30.34 -1.04
N ILE A 26 -19.13 -30.78 -2.06
CA ILE A 26 -19.67 -31.27 -3.35
C ILE A 26 -19.21 -32.71 -3.54
N ALA A 27 -20.15 -33.62 -3.77
CA ALA A 27 -19.86 -35.05 -3.91
C ALA A 27 -19.02 -35.63 -2.74
N GLY A 28 -19.26 -35.18 -1.51
CA GLY A 28 -18.49 -35.58 -0.33
C GLY A 28 -17.10 -34.94 -0.20
N VAL A 29 -16.69 -34.10 -1.14
CA VAL A 29 -15.43 -33.35 -1.11
C VAL A 29 -15.68 -31.94 -0.59
N LYS A 30 -14.97 -31.55 0.50
CA LYS A 30 -14.98 -30.18 0.98
C LYS A 30 -14.12 -29.31 0.06
N CYS A 31 -14.70 -28.30 -0.55
CA CYS A 31 -14.04 -27.34 -1.40
C CYS A 31 -13.80 -26.03 -0.64
N ASP A 32 -12.56 -25.50 -0.70
CA ASP A 32 -12.17 -24.29 0.04
C ASP A 32 -12.90 -23.05 -0.45
N CYS A 33 -13.12 -22.94 -1.77
CA CYS A 33 -13.73 -21.76 -2.36
C CYS A 33 -14.60 -22.17 -3.56
N VAL A 34 -15.88 -21.89 -3.47
CA VAL A 34 -16.90 -22.16 -4.51
C VAL A 34 -17.60 -20.86 -4.85
N LEU A 35 -17.68 -20.55 -6.16
CA LEU A 35 -18.39 -19.41 -6.67
C LEU A 35 -19.38 -19.88 -7.76
N LYS A 36 -20.54 -19.24 -7.81
CA LYS A 36 -21.63 -19.57 -8.73
C LYS A 36 -22.03 -18.31 -9.52
N PRO A 37 -21.16 -17.84 -10.44
CA PRO A 37 -21.46 -16.64 -11.24
C PRO A 37 -22.68 -16.83 -12.15
N GLN A 38 -22.92 -18.06 -12.61
CA GLN A 38 -24.10 -18.48 -13.35
C GLN A 38 -24.66 -19.79 -12.79
N PRO A 39 -25.94 -20.11 -12.97
CA PRO A 39 -26.53 -21.36 -12.46
C PRO A 39 -25.83 -22.62 -13.00
N ASP A 40 -25.34 -22.58 -14.23
CA ASP A 40 -24.72 -23.65 -14.98
C ASP A 40 -23.19 -23.50 -15.12
N GLU A 41 -22.59 -22.42 -14.59
CA GLU A 41 -21.12 -22.20 -14.58
C GLU A 41 -20.64 -21.92 -13.15
N TRP A 42 -19.80 -22.85 -12.63
CA TRP A 42 -19.22 -22.74 -11.29
C TRP A 42 -17.70 -22.63 -11.36
N ILE A 43 -17.15 -21.90 -10.41
CA ILE A 43 -15.68 -21.78 -10.21
C ILE A 43 -15.33 -22.44 -8.89
N ILE A 44 -14.42 -23.39 -8.93
CA ILE A 44 -13.95 -24.13 -7.77
C ILE A 44 -12.46 -23.80 -7.59
N VAL A 45 -12.09 -23.32 -6.41
CA VAL A 45 -10.69 -23.03 -6.11
C VAL A 45 -10.28 -23.79 -4.85
N GLU A 46 -9.32 -24.68 -5.00
CA GLU A 46 -8.65 -25.37 -3.90
C GLU A 46 -7.38 -24.61 -3.55
N ILE A 47 -7.10 -24.43 -2.27
CA ILE A 47 -6.05 -23.54 -1.80
C ILE A 47 -5.10 -24.30 -0.87
N THR A 48 -3.78 -24.13 -1.02
CA THR A 48 -2.80 -24.80 -0.16
C THR A 48 -1.55 -23.96 0.12
N GLU A 49 -0.95 -24.12 1.29
CA GLU A 49 0.41 -23.65 1.58
C GLU A 49 1.50 -24.70 1.28
N GLU A 50 1.10 -25.95 1.11
CA GLU A 50 2.03 -27.03 0.80
C GLU A 50 2.51 -26.99 -0.64
N SER A 51 3.78 -27.38 -0.86
CA SER A 51 4.45 -27.32 -2.16
C SER A 51 4.95 -28.69 -2.62
N SER A 52 4.32 -29.80 -2.17
CA SER A 52 4.69 -31.14 -2.60
C SER A 52 3.89 -31.58 -3.83
N LEU A 53 4.54 -32.29 -4.76
CA LEU A 53 3.88 -32.84 -5.95
C LEU A 53 2.80 -33.89 -5.58
N GLU A 54 3.00 -34.62 -4.50
CA GLU A 54 2.03 -35.60 -3.99
C GLU A 54 0.75 -34.92 -3.53
N LYS A 55 0.86 -33.80 -2.77
CA LYS A 55 -0.28 -33.00 -2.36
C LYS A 55 -1.04 -32.45 -3.56
N VAL A 56 -0.31 -31.90 -4.55
CA VAL A 56 -0.91 -31.38 -5.79
C VAL A 56 -1.73 -32.48 -6.51
N ARG A 57 -1.16 -33.69 -6.68
CA ARG A 57 -1.87 -34.78 -7.32
C ARG A 57 -3.11 -35.23 -6.54
N THR A 58 -3.03 -35.28 -5.21
CA THR A 58 -4.15 -35.65 -4.35
C THR A 58 -5.30 -34.62 -4.48
N ASP A 59 -5.01 -33.34 -4.44
CA ASP A 59 -6.04 -32.32 -4.51
C ASP A 59 -6.59 -32.14 -5.94
N ILE A 60 -5.78 -32.37 -6.97
CA ILE A 60 -6.26 -32.46 -8.36
C ILE A 60 -7.25 -33.61 -8.49
N ALA A 61 -6.98 -34.80 -7.89
CA ALA A 61 -7.94 -35.91 -7.94
C ALA A 61 -9.28 -35.57 -7.26
N LYS A 62 -9.27 -34.85 -6.14
CA LYS A 62 -10.48 -34.30 -5.51
C LYS A 62 -11.24 -33.37 -6.44
N LEU A 63 -10.55 -32.40 -7.07
CA LEU A 63 -11.16 -31.48 -8.02
C LEU A 63 -11.74 -32.18 -9.25
N VAL A 64 -11.12 -33.26 -9.72
CA VAL A 64 -11.67 -34.10 -10.80
C VAL A 64 -12.99 -34.73 -10.38
N THR A 65 -13.08 -35.28 -9.16
CA THR A 65 -14.31 -35.85 -8.61
C THR A 65 -15.43 -34.83 -8.55
N VAL A 66 -15.13 -33.62 -8.03
CA VAL A 66 -16.07 -32.48 -7.97
C VAL A 66 -16.54 -32.09 -9.37
N LYS A 67 -15.60 -31.93 -10.31
CA LYS A 67 -15.88 -31.54 -11.69
C LYS A 67 -16.78 -32.54 -12.41
N GLN A 68 -16.51 -33.83 -12.24
CA GLN A 68 -17.34 -34.91 -12.81
C GLN A 68 -18.77 -34.89 -12.22
N SER A 69 -18.90 -34.78 -10.91
CA SER A 69 -20.20 -34.68 -10.24
C SER A 69 -21.02 -33.49 -10.72
N LEU A 70 -20.39 -32.33 -10.86
CA LEU A 70 -21.07 -31.12 -11.37
C LEU A 70 -21.49 -31.30 -12.84
N PHE A 71 -20.63 -31.88 -13.65
CA PHE A 71 -20.93 -32.17 -15.06
C PHE A 71 -22.16 -33.10 -15.23
N MET A 72 -22.29 -34.12 -14.38
CA MET A 72 -23.46 -35.00 -14.37
C MET A 72 -24.78 -34.29 -14.01
N ASN A 73 -24.66 -33.13 -13.35
CA ASN A 73 -25.80 -32.25 -13.01
C ASN A 73 -25.95 -31.06 -13.99
N ASN A 74 -25.35 -31.14 -15.17
CA ASN A 74 -25.33 -30.08 -16.19
C ASN A 74 -24.71 -28.76 -15.74
N VAL A 75 -23.74 -28.81 -14.83
CA VAL A 75 -22.98 -27.65 -14.37
C VAL A 75 -21.55 -27.74 -14.89
N PHE A 76 -21.12 -26.72 -15.62
CA PHE A 76 -19.73 -26.60 -16.06
C PHE A 76 -18.87 -26.03 -14.94
N ALA A 77 -17.85 -26.79 -14.51
CA ALA A 77 -16.93 -26.37 -13.47
C ALA A 77 -15.57 -25.97 -14.05
N ARG A 78 -15.14 -24.72 -13.78
CA ARG A 78 -13.78 -24.27 -14.00
C ARG A 78 -13.00 -24.39 -12.68
N CYS A 79 -11.97 -25.24 -12.66
CA CYS A 79 -11.25 -25.55 -11.44
C CYS A 79 -9.85 -24.94 -11.41
N TYR A 80 -9.52 -24.35 -10.29
CA TYR A 80 -8.18 -23.81 -9.95
C TYR A 80 -7.63 -24.53 -8.75
N PHE A 81 -6.33 -24.82 -8.82
CA PHE A 81 -5.55 -25.22 -7.67
C PHE A 81 -4.53 -24.11 -7.40
N VAL A 82 -4.69 -23.41 -6.28
CA VAL A 82 -3.88 -22.24 -5.93
C VAL A 82 -2.98 -22.59 -4.76
N MET A 83 -1.69 -22.52 -4.99
CA MET A 83 -0.68 -22.77 -3.97
C MET A 83 0.10 -21.48 -3.62
N LYS A 84 0.66 -21.45 -2.41
CA LYS A 84 1.41 -20.30 -1.93
C LYS A 84 2.61 -19.96 -2.81
N ASN A 85 3.41 -20.96 -3.15
CA ASN A 85 4.67 -20.84 -3.89
C ASN A 85 4.44 -21.08 -5.38
N THR A 86 5.42 -20.72 -6.22
CA THR A 86 5.38 -20.97 -7.66
C THR A 86 5.37 -22.47 -7.94
N PRO A 87 4.37 -22.99 -8.69
CA PRO A 87 4.32 -24.37 -9.09
C PRO A 87 5.49 -24.75 -10.00
N THR A 88 5.99 -25.97 -9.87
CA THR A 88 6.93 -26.56 -10.82
C THR A 88 6.24 -26.97 -12.12
N ASP A 89 7.01 -27.19 -13.20
CA ASP A 89 6.45 -27.64 -14.48
C ASP A 89 5.72 -28.98 -14.36
N SER A 90 6.21 -29.90 -13.52
CA SER A 90 5.55 -31.18 -13.24
C SER A 90 4.19 -31.04 -12.53
N MET A 91 4.06 -30.04 -11.65
CA MET A 91 2.79 -29.72 -10.99
C MET A 91 1.78 -29.11 -11.98
N ARG A 92 2.24 -28.21 -12.84
CA ARG A 92 1.40 -27.64 -13.91
C ARG A 92 0.93 -28.72 -14.88
N ALA A 93 1.84 -29.57 -15.34
CA ALA A 93 1.51 -30.70 -16.24
C ALA A 93 0.46 -31.64 -15.62
N ALA A 94 0.52 -31.92 -14.31
CA ALA A 94 -0.50 -32.69 -13.62
C ALA A 94 -1.89 -32.05 -13.65
N GLY A 95 -1.96 -30.72 -13.52
CA GLY A 95 -3.20 -29.95 -13.64
C GLY A 95 -3.73 -29.91 -15.06
N ASP A 96 -2.86 -29.60 -16.02
CA ASP A 96 -3.20 -29.45 -17.44
C ASP A 96 -3.79 -30.76 -18.01
N ALA A 97 -3.28 -31.91 -17.61
CA ALA A 97 -3.80 -33.23 -17.98
C ALA A 97 -5.28 -33.39 -17.59
N GLN A 98 -5.76 -32.72 -16.57
CA GLN A 98 -7.13 -32.74 -16.06
C GLN A 98 -7.93 -31.46 -16.36
N LYS A 99 -7.36 -30.54 -17.13
CA LYS A 99 -7.91 -29.20 -17.40
C LYS A 99 -8.21 -28.45 -16.09
N ILE A 100 -7.26 -28.47 -15.14
CA ILE A 100 -7.28 -27.76 -13.87
C ILE A 100 -6.12 -26.76 -13.89
N PHE A 101 -6.42 -25.50 -13.62
CA PHE A 101 -5.43 -24.44 -13.63
C PHE A 101 -4.61 -24.45 -12.32
N VAL A 102 -3.35 -24.87 -12.40
CA VAL A 102 -2.43 -24.82 -11.26
C VAL A 102 -1.69 -23.47 -11.29
N ARG A 103 -1.85 -22.69 -10.21
CA ARG A 103 -1.32 -21.32 -10.09
C ARG A 103 -0.65 -21.10 -8.75
N SER A 104 0.36 -20.24 -8.71
CA SER A 104 0.72 -19.59 -7.44
C SER A 104 -0.35 -18.58 -7.04
N ALA A 105 -0.39 -18.24 -5.75
CA ALA A 105 -1.27 -17.18 -5.26
C ALA A 105 -1.00 -15.82 -5.94
N GLU A 106 0.26 -15.56 -6.28
CA GLU A 106 0.66 -14.36 -7.02
C GLU A 106 0.15 -14.38 -8.47
N GLU A 107 0.30 -15.50 -9.18
CA GLU A 107 -0.22 -15.64 -10.54
C GLU A 107 -1.74 -15.53 -10.58
N PHE A 108 -2.43 -16.20 -9.66
CA PHE A 108 -3.89 -16.12 -9.55
C PHE A 108 -4.38 -14.70 -9.31
N GLN A 109 -3.67 -13.94 -8.46
CA GLN A 109 -3.92 -12.53 -8.22
C GLN A 109 -3.67 -11.68 -9.47
N ASN A 110 -2.51 -11.88 -10.13
CA ASN A 110 -2.10 -11.09 -11.29
C ASN A 110 -2.96 -11.36 -12.53
N GLU A 111 -3.62 -12.52 -12.64
CA GLU A 111 -4.63 -12.77 -13.67
C GLU A 111 -5.85 -11.86 -13.54
N TYR A 112 -6.13 -11.31 -12.35
CA TYR A 112 -7.26 -10.41 -12.12
C TYR A 112 -6.82 -8.94 -12.08
N PHE A 113 -5.83 -8.61 -11.24
CA PHE A 113 -5.24 -7.28 -11.22
C PHE A 113 -3.73 -7.40 -10.98
N GLN A 114 -2.98 -6.71 -11.79
CA GLN A 114 -1.53 -6.85 -11.90
C GLN A 114 -0.80 -6.19 -10.71
N TYR A 115 -1.12 -6.61 -9.48
CA TYR A 115 -0.60 -5.99 -8.26
C TYR A 115 0.92 -6.07 -8.15
N SER A 116 1.54 -7.20 -8.53
CA SER A 116 3.00 -7.31 -8.55
C SER A 116 3.62 -6.33 -9.55
N ASN A 117 2.98 -6.13 -10.72
CA ASN A 117 3.41 -5.13 -11.68
C ASN A 117 3.25 -3.70 -11.13
N TYR A 118 2.13 -3.43 -10.42
CA TYR A 118 1.95 -2.17 -9.71
C TYR A 118 3.11 -1.90 -8.73
N VAL A 119 3.40 -2.86 -7.84
CA VAL A 119 4.46 -2.73 -6.84
C VAL A 119 5.81 -2.48 -7.51
N TYR A 120 6.15 -3.27 -8.53
CA TYR A 120 7.40 -3.11 -9.27
C TYR A 120 7.51 -1.73 -9.92
N THR A 121 6.47 -1.28 -10.62
CA THR A 121 6.46 0.01 -11.31
C THR A 121 6.47 1.16 -10.31
N ARG A 122 5.67 1.05 -9.22
CA ARG A 122 5.61 2.10 -8.19
C ARG A 122 6.93 2.29 -7.44
N LYS A 123 7.67 1.21 -7.17
CA LYS A 123 9.02 1.28 -6.55
C LYS A 123 10.03 2.04 -7.41
N LYS A 124 9.87 2.05 -8.72
CA LYS A 124 10.73 2.79 -9.65
C LYS A 124 10.36 4.28 -9.77
N LYS A 125 9.18 4.67 -9.28
CA LYS A 125 8.74 6.06 -9.30
C LYS A 125 9.10 6.76 -8.00
N GLN A 126 9.28 8.05 -8.11
CA GLN A 126 9.55 8.94 -6.99
C GLN A 126 8.42 8.88 -5.93
N PHE A 127 8.79 8.98 -4.67
CA PHE A 127 7.89 9.20 -3.54
C PHE A 127 7.98 10.66 -3.08
N GLY A 128 6.87 11.41 -3.21
CA GLY A 128 6.83 12.83 -2.90
C GLY A 128 7.91 13.61 -3.66
N SER A 129 8.76 14.33 -2.92
CA SER A 129 9.88 15.10 -3.47
C SER A 129 11.25 14.42 -3.25
N LEU A 130 11.29 13.11 -3.03
CA LEU A 130 12.53 12.35 -2.79
C LEU A 130 13.29 12.14 -4.09
N ILE A 131 14.15 13.09 -4.43
CA ILE A 131 15.04 13.06 -5.60
C ILE A 131 16.49 13.16 -5.11
N ASN A 132 17.37 12.38 -5.70
CA ASN A 132 18.80 12.62 -5.60
C ASN A 132 19.11 13.93 -6.35
N ILE A 133 19.67 14.91 -5.65
CA ILE A 133 19.90 16.26 -6.20
C ILE A 133 20.94 16.22 -7.33
N GLU A 134 21.89 15.30 -7.29
CA GLU A 134 22.97 15.18 -8.26
C GLU A 134 22.52 14.50 -9.57
N THR A 135 21.73 13.44 -9.45
CA THR A 135 21.35 12.61 -10.62
C THR A 135 19.95 12.90 -11.15
N GLY A 136 19.11 13.57 -10.39
CA GLY A 136 17.68 13.76 -10.70
C GLY A 136 16.84 12.48 -10.57
N GLU A 137 17.44 11.35 -10.21
CA GLU A 137 16.78 10.06 -10.05
C GLU A 137 16.11 9.93 -8.67
N PRO A 138 15.15 9.00 -8.51
CA PRO A 138 14.58 8.71 -7.21
C PRO A 138 15.65 8.37 -6.17
N GLU A 139 15.52 8.94 -4.98
CA GLU A 139 16.52 8.77 -3.92
C GLU A 139 16.59 7.32 -3.43
N SER A 140 17.80 6.76 -3.31
CA SER A 140 18.08 5.36 -2.92
C SER A 140 18.62 5.20 -1.50
N ASN A 141 18.77 6.28 -0.73
CA ASN A 141 19.34 6.21 0.63
C ASN A 141 18.54 5.30 1.56
N ILE A 142 19.23 4.62 2.49
CA ILE A 142 18.62 3.77 3.48
C ILE A 142 17.78 4.62 4.46
N TYR A 143 16.61 4.11 4.85
CA TYR A 143 15.76 4.77 5.83
C TYR A 143 16.44 4.82 7.20
N ILE A 144 16.40 5.98 7.85
CA ILE A 144 16.81 6.14 9.23
C ILE A 144 15.60 5.95 10.13
N ASP A 145 15.69 5.01 11.07
CA ASP A 145 14.60 4.76 12.02
C ASP A 145 14.34 6.00 12.88
N VAL A 146 13.16 6.55 12.73
CA VAL A 146 12.63 7.65 13.52
C VAL A 146 11.31 7.25 14.17
N SER A 147 10.98 7.90 15.27
CA SER A 147 9.65 7.80 15.87
C SER A 147 8.78 9.01 15.50
N TYR A 148 7.48 8.88 15.72
CA TYR A 148 6.50 9.89 15.42
C TYR A 148 5.62 10.13 16.65
N SER A 149 5.48 11.38 17.06
CA SER A 149 4.76 11.72 18.28
C SER A 149 3.25 11.64 18.06
N ASN A 150 2.56 10.87 18.87
CA ASN A 150 1.10 10.83 18.87
C ASN A 150 0.55 12.03 19.64
N LEU A 151 -0.08 12.96 18.94
CA LEU A 151 -0.53 14.23 19.52
C LEU A 151 -1.61 14.08 20.61
N LYS A 152 -2.34 12.96 20.63
CA LYS A 152 -3.37 12.70 21.63
C LYS A 152 -2.80 12.08 22.92
N THR A 153 -1.81 11.21 22.80
CA THR A 153 -1.29 10.44 23.94
C THR A 153 0.09 10.90 24.39
N GLY A 154 0.79 11.69 23.60
CA GLY A 154 2.18 12.08 23.81
C GLY A 154 3.19 10.92 23.65
N LYS A 155 2.73 9.72 23.26
CA LYS A 155 3.60 8.56 23.06
C LYS A 155 4.21 8.60 21.67
N ASP A 156 5.49 8.30 21.56
CA ASP A 156 6.15 8.07 20.28
C ASP A 156 5.81 6.70 19.71
N LEU A 157 5.54 6.64 18.43
CA LEU A 157 5.28 5.42 17.67
C LEU A 157 6.38 5.16 16.66
N SER A 158 6.79 3.91 16.56
CA SER A 158 7.67 3.40 15.50
C SER A 158 6.90 3.18 14.20
N ILE A 159 7.63 2.96 13.09
CA ILE A 159 7.03 2.55 11.81
C ILE A 159 6.23 1.25 11.94
N ASP A 160 6.71 0.27 12.69
CA ASP A 160 6.01 -1.00 12.87
C ASP A 160 4.69 -0.83 13.60
N GLU A 161 4.63 0.05 14.62
CA GLU A 161 3.38 0.39 15.29
C GLU A 161 2.41 1.09 14.34
N ILE A 162 2.87 2.00 13.49
CA ILE A 162 2.05 2.64 12.45
C ILE A 162 1.51 1.60 11.46
N ILE A 163 2.35 0.69 10.97
CA ILE A 163 1.93 -0.41 10.08
C ILE A 163 0.85 -1.27 10.73
N ASN A 164 0.97 -1.59 12.02
CA ASN A 164 -0.04 -2.36 12.75
C ASN A 164 -1.38 -1.60 12.85
N LEU A 165 -1.34 -0.29 13.07
CA LEU A 165 -2.53 0.56 13.03
C LEU A 165 -3.19 0.53 11.64
N LEU A 166 -2.42 0.67 10.57
CA LEU A 166 -2.92 0.63 9.20
C LEU A 166 -3.52 -0.76 8.86
N LYS A 167 -2.86 -1.84 9.25
CA LYS A 167 -3.37 -3.22 9.07
C LYS A 167 -4.69 -3.45 9.84
N SER A 168 -4.92 -2.74 10.93
CA SER A 168 -6.18 -2.77 11.68
C SER A 168 -7.27 -1.83 11.12
N GLY A 169 -7.05 -1.23 9.95
CA GLY A 169 -8.00 -0.34 9.28
C GLY A 169 -8.06 1.08 9.83
N LYS A 170 -7.10 1.49 10.67
CA LYS A 170 -7.07 2.84 11.24
C LYS A 170 -6.70 3.88 10.18
N LYS A 171 -7.24 5.09 10.38
CA LYS A 171 -6.86 6.28 9.63
C LYS A 171 -5.80 7.03 10.42
N VAL A 172 -4.67 7.32 9.78
CA VAL A 172 -3.51 7.97 10.41
C VAL A 172 -3.18 9.21 9.60
N ILE A 173 -2.98 10.35 10.24
CA ILE A 173 -2.46 11.56 9.62
C ILE A 173 -1.09 11.83 10.23
N LEU A 174 -0.08 11.98 9.37
CA LEU A 174 1.27 12.36 9.74
C LEU A 174 1.53 13.80 9.31
N LYS A 175 1.64 14.69 10.29
CA LYS A 175 1.95 16.11 10.09
C LYS A 175 3.46 16.38 10.25
N GLY A 176 3.92 17.44 9.66
CA GLY A 176 5.26 17.95 9.87
C GLY A 176 5.67 18.95 8.78
N ASP A 177 6.69 19.74 9.06
CA ASP A 177 7.24 20.73 8.16
C ASP A 177 7.91 20.11 6.92
N PHE A 178 8.29 20.97 6.01
CA PHE A 178 9.09 20.59 4.85
C PHE A 178 10.43 19.97 5.28
N GLY A 179 10.81 18.88 4.62
CA GLY A 179 12.12 18.24 4.83
C GLY A 179 12.24 17.34 6.07
N LEU A 180 11.15 17.09 6.83
CA LEU A 180 11.14 16.22 8.02
C LEU A 180 10.97 14.72 7.71
N GLY A 181 10.96 14.34 6.43
CA GLY A 181 10.97 12.93 6.05
C GLY A 181 9.60 12.25 5.93
N LYS A 182 8.48 12.98 5.82
CA LYS A 182 7.13 12.40 5.64
C LYS A 182 7.06 11.43 4.45
N SER A 183 7.53 11.85 3.28
CA SER A 183 7.57 10.99 2.09
C SER A 183 8.49 9.79 2.25
N ARG A 184 9.55 9.91 3.05
CA ARG A 184 10.43 8.79 3.44
C ARG A 184 9.68 7.77 4.29
N CYS A 185 8.88 8.24 5.25
CA CYS A 185 7.99 7.38 6.03
C CYS A 185 7.03 6.61 5.13
N VAL A 186 6.37 7.29 4.18
CA VAL A 186 5.47 6.67 3.20
C VAL A 186 6.20 5.60 2.38
N LYS A 187 7.39 5.93 1.85
CA LYS A 187 8.22 4.98 1.08
C LYS A 187 8.59 3.77 1.92
N GLN A 188 9.07 3.96 3.13
CA GLN A 188 9.49 2.87 4.02
C GLN A 188 8.31 1.94 4.37
N ILE A 189 7.14 2.50 4.70
CA ILE A 189 5.93 1.72 4.95
C ILE A 189 5.53 0.93 3.70
N PHE A 190 5.59 1.56 2.52
CA PHE A 190 5.30 0.89 1.25
C PHE A 190 6.27 -0.27 1.01
N ASP A 191 7.57 -0.04 1.20
CA ASP A 191 8.61 -1.07 0.99
C ASP A 191 8.41 -2.26 1.94
N ILE A 192 8.14 -2.02 3.24
CA ILE A 192 7.88 -3.09 4.21
C ILE A 192 6.60 -3.87 3.85
N LEU A 193 5.50 -3.17 3.56
CA LEU A 193 4.22 -3.80 3.25
C LEU A 193 4.20 -4.54 1.91
N THR A 194 5.12 -4.24 1.01
CA THR A 194 5.22 -4.87 -0.32
C THR A 194 6.37 -5.87 -0.45
N GLN A 195 7.03 -6.26 0.65
CA GLN A 195 8.04 -7.33 0.64
C GLN A 195 7.44 -8.69 0.29
N ASP A 196 6.24 -8.97 0.79
CA ASP A 196 5.47 -10.17 0.45
C ASP A 196 4.12 -9.76 -0.15
N VAL A 197 4.06 -9.65 -1.47
CA VAL A 197 2.86 -9.22 -2.21
C VAL A 197 1.68 -10.19 -2.06
N VAL A 198 1.92 -11.40 -1.60
CA VAL A 198 0.88 -12.44 -1.43
C VAL A 198 0.23 -12.36 -0.06
N ARG A 199 1.00 -12.07 1.00
CA ARG A 199 0.51 -12.09 2.38
C ARG A 199 0.14 -10.73 2.92
N SER A 200 0.77 -9.69 2.40
CA SER A 200 0.55 -8.33 2.87
C SER A 200 -0.76 -7.73 2.32
N PRO A 201 -1.34 -6.73 2.96
CA PRO A 201 -2.44 -5.96 2.41
C PRO A 201 -2.09 -5.36 1.05
N TYR A 202 -3.09 -5.14 0.19
CA TYR A 202 -2.89 -4.34 -1.00
C TYR A 202 -2.53 -2.92 -0.60
N THR A 203 -1.31 -2.51 -0.90
CA THR A 203 -0.80 -1.20 -0.51
C THR A 203 -0.69 -0.30 -1.74
N ILE A 204 -1.47 0.77 -1.78
CA ILE A 204 -1.51 1.75 -2.85
C ILE A 204 -0.89 3.04 -2.33
N ALA A 205 0.20 3.50 -2.97
CA ALA A 205 0.92 4.70 -2.57
C ALA A 205 0.78 5.78 -3.65
N ILE A 206 0.15 6.90 -3.31
CA ILE A 206 -0.21 7.98 -4.23
C ILE A 206 0.48 9.28 -3.81
N ASN A 207 1.19 9.92 -4.75
CA ASN A 207 1.68 11.29 -4.58
C ASN A 207 0.56 12.25 -4.92
N LEU A 208 -0.02 12.92 -3.94
CA LEU A 208 -1.19 13.78 -4.16
C LEU A 208 -0.89 15.01 -5.01
N ARG A 209 0.35 15.48 -5.06
CA ARG A 209 0.80 16.61 -5.92
C ARG A 209 0.54 16.37 -7.41
N GLU A 210 0.54 15.11 -7.86
CA GLU A 210 0.32 14.73 -9.26
C GLU A 210 -1.17 14.80 -9.64
N HIS A 211 -2.05 14.97 -8.66
CA HIS A 211 -3.51 14.90 -8.80
C HIS A 211 -4.22 16.23 -8.55
N TRP A 212 -3.48 17.33 -8.74
CA TRP A 212 -4.00 18.67 -8.60
C TRP A 212 -5.30 18.87 -9.42
N GLY A 213 -6.30 19.53 -8.81
CA GLY A 213 -7.59 19.82 -9.42
C GLY A 213 -8.54 18.64 -9.59
N ALA A 214 -8.20 17.45 -9.10
CA ALA A 214 -9.13 16.32 -9.06
C ALA A 214 -10.33 16.64 -8.16
N LYS A 215 -11.53 16.24 -8.58
CA LYS A 215 -12.79 16.49 -7.86
C LYS A 215 -13.40 15.25 -7.23
N ARG A 216 -13.00 14.05 -7.71
CA ARG A 216 -13.52 12.75 -7.27
C ARG A 216 -12.39 11.75 -7.05
N ALA A 217 -12.62 10.79 -6.18
CA ALA A 217 -11.71 9.68 -5.91
C ALA A 217 -11.24 8.96 -7.20
N LEU A 218 -12.19 8.67 -8.10
CA LEU A 218 -11.90 8.00 -9.37
C LEU A 218 -10.94 8.77 -10.28
N GLU A 219 -10.93 10.11 -10.21
CA GLU A 219 -9.98 10.91 -10.99
C GLU A 219 -8.55 10.73 -10.47
N ILE A 220 -8.37 10.70 -9.14
CA ILE A 220 -7.07 10.40 -8.51
C ILE A 220 -6.60 9.01 -8.93
N LEU A 221 -7.45 8.00 -8.78
CA LEU A 221 -7.10 6.61 -9.10
C LEU A 221 -6.79 6.42 -10.60
N ASN A 222 -7.64 6.95 -11.48
CA ASN A 222 -7.42 6.85 -12.93
C ASN A 222 -6.10 7.51 -13.36
N ARG A 223 -5.79 8.72 -12.88
CA ARG A 223 -4.53 9.39 -13.19
C ARG A 223 -3.35 8.57 -12.65
N HIS A 224 -3.40 8.18 -11.37
CA HIS A 224 -2.33 7.42 -10.72
C HIS A 224 -1.97 6.12 -11.47
N PHE A 225 -2.97 5.29 -11.77
CA PHE A 225 -2.72 4.02 -12.46
C PHE A 225 -2.33 4.21 -13.93
N SER A 226 -2.93 5.18 -14.63
CA SER A 226 -2.55 5.52 -16.02
C SER A 226 -1.11 6.00 -16.14
N GLU A 227 -0.62 6.80 -15.20
CA GLU A 227 0.79 7.26 -15.15
C GLU A 227 1.78 6.11 -14.92
N LEU A 228 1.32 5.03 -14.29
CA LEU A 228 2.07 3.79 -14.12
C LEU A 228 1.92 2.81 -15.29
N GLY A 229 1.15 3.16 -16.33
CA GLY A 229 0.85 2.29 -17.46
C GLY A 229 -0.05 1.11 -17.12
N LEU A 230 -0.90 1.25 -16.08
CA LEU A 230 -1.81 0.22 -15.59
C LEU A 230 -3.27 0.58 -15.85
N ASP A 231 -4.10 -0.45 -16.04
CA ASP A 231 -5.54 -0.25 -16.17
C ASP A 231 -6.18 0.01 -14.80
N ALA A 232 -6.66 1.24 -14.61
CA ALA A 232 -7.28 1.67 -13.37
C ALA A 232 -8.53 0.84 -12.99
N GLN A 233 -9.28 0.32 -13.98
CA GLN A 233 -10.48 -0.47 -13.75
C GLN A 233 -10.22 -1.69 -12.87
N ASN A 234 -9.05 -2.29 -13.01
CA ASN A 234 -8.63 -3.46 -12.23
C ASN A 234 -8.32 -3.11 -10.77
N PHE A 235 -8.06 -1.84 -10.46
CA PHE A 235 -7.67 -1.39 -9.11
C PHE A 235 -8.77 -0.62 -8.38
N ILE A 236 -9.78 -0.10 -9.09
CA ILE A 236 -10.85 0.72 -8.50
C ILE A 236 -11.55 -0.01 -7.35
N LYS A 237 -11.83 -1.30 -7.50
CA LYS A 237 -12.48 -2.11 -6.45
C LYS A 237 -11.60 -2.39 -5.23
N THR A 238 -10.30 -2.04 -5.26
CA THR A 238 -9.41 -2.30 -4.12
C THR A 238 -9.74 -1.42 -2.92
N TYR A 239 -10.28 -0.21 -3.09
CA TYR A 239 -10.65 0.66 -1.97
C TYR A 239 -11.83 0.13 -1.15
N GLU A 240 -12.69 -0.70 -1.74
CA GLU A 240 -13.81 -1.37 -1.07
C GLU A 240 -13.34 -2.57 -0.21
N GLN A 241 -12.08 -2.95 -0.30
CA GLN A 241 -11.53 -4.10 0.41
C GLN A 241 -10.97 -3.70 1.78
N PRO A 242 -11.40 -4.33 2.89
CA PRO A 242 -10.87 -4.03 4.23
C PRO A 242 -9.38 -4.36 4.36
N ASN A 243 -8.84 -5.23 3.50
CA ASN A 243 -7.42 -5.61 3.47
C ASN A 243 -6.61 -4.76 2.49
N THR A 244 -6.96 -3.48 2.33
CA THR A 244 -6.21 -2.52 1.50
C THR A 244 -5.69 -1.38 2.36
N ILE A 245 -4.49 -0.91 2.07
CA ILE A 245 -3.88 0.25 2.72
C ILE A 245 -3.59 1.31 1.65
N TYR A 246 -4.05 2.53 1.89
CA TYR A 246 -3.73 3.68 1.06
C TYR A 246 -2.72 4.58 1.77
N LEU A 247 -1.63 4.88 1.09
CA LEU A 247 -0.59 5.82 1.52
C LEU A 247 -0.69 7.05 0.63
N LEU A 248 -1.19 8.15 1.17
CA LEU A 248 -1.56 9.37 0.46
C LEU A 248 -0.61 10.49 0.87
N ASP A 249 0.39 10.77 0.03
CA ASP A 249 1.49 11.68 0.37
C ASP A 249 1.23 13.10 -0.12
N GLY A 250 1.19 14.07 0.82
CA GLY A 250 1.15 15.49 0.53
C GLY A 250 -0.25 16.09 0.30
N PHE A 251 -1.17 16.08 1.29
CA PHE A 251 -2.48 16.72 1.13
C PHE A 251 -2.40 18.23 0.88
N ASP A 252 -1.35 18.87 1.33
CA ASP A 252 -1.09 20.29 1.10
C ASP A 252 -0.63 20.60 -0.33
N GLU A 253 -0.17 19.60 -1.07
CA GLU A 253 0.31 19.71 -2.44
C GLU A 253 -0.81 19.50 -3.50
N ILE A 254 -1.96 18.94 -3.11
CA ILE A 254 -3.15 18.83 -3.98
C ILE A 254 -3.90 20.16 -4.10
N GLY A 255 -3.56 21.11 -3.25
CA GLY A 255 -4.22 22.38 -3.07
C GLY A 255 -4.19 23.29 -4.30
N THR A 256 -5.13 24.23 -4.34
CA THR A 256 -5.19 25.28 -5.37
C THR A 256 -4.10 26.32 -5.15
N GLN A 257 -3.58 26.88 -6.24
CA GLN A 257 -2.72 28.07 -6.20
C GLN A 257 -3.51 29.35 -5.86
N SER A 258 -4.84 29.23 -5.67
CA SER A 258 -5.70 30.35 -5.36
C SER A 258 -5.51 30.78 -3.91
N TRP A 259 -5.30 32.07 -3.71
CA TRP A 259 -5.13 32.67 -2.40
C TRP A 259 -6.20 33.72 -2.16
N SER A 260 -6.65 33.87 -0.92
CA SER A 260 -7.54 34.94 -0.48
C SER A 260 -7.13 35.42 0.92
N SER A 261 -7.16 36.72 1.13
CA SER A 261 -6.97 37.33 2.46
C SER A 261 -8.18 37.13 3.40
N ASP A 262 -9.34 36.70 2.86
CA ASP A 262 -10.52 36.37 3.64
C ASP A 262 -10.40 34.95 4.21
N PRO A 263 -10.36 34.76 5.53
CA PRO A 263 -10.21 33.43 6.15
C PRO A 263 -11.29 32.45 5.75
N ARG A 264 -12.55 32.88 5.57
CA ARG A 264 -13.67 32.02 5.18
C ARG A 264 -13.52 31.54 3.74
N LYS A 265 -13.10 32.43 2.85
CA LYS A 265 -12.81 32.07 1.45
C LYS A 265 -11.62 31.11 1.37
N MET A 266 -10.58 31.35 2.17
CA MET A 266 -9.42 30.43 2.23
C MET A 266 -9.81 29.05 2.74
N GLN A 267 -10.62 28.96 3.79
CA GLN A 267 -11.15 27.67 4.25
C GLN A 267 -11.92 26.95 3.15
N HIS A 268 -12.84 27.65 2.48
CA HIS A 268 -13.61 27.07 1.37
C HIS A 268 -12.73 26.59 0.21
N LEU A 269 -11.69 27.37 -0.15
CA LEU A 269 -10.72 26.97 -1.18
C LEU A 269 -9.96 25.69 -0.78
N ARG A 270 -9.55 25.58 0.48
CA ARG A 270 -8.90 24.35 0.99
C ARG A 270 -9.84 23.14 0.95
N GLU A 271 -11.10 23.30 1.37
CA GLU A 271 -12.13 22.26 1.32
C GLU A 271 -12.36 21.76 -0.12
N ILE A 272 -12.47 22.68 -1.09
CA ILE A 272 -12.62 22.33 -2.51
C ILE A 272 -11.35 21.59 -3.01
N SER A 273 -10.18 22.06 -2.61
CA SER A 273 -8.91 21.46 -3.06
C SER A 273 -8.74 20.02 -2.63
N VAL A 274 -9.23 19.67 -1.45
CA VAL A 274 -9.11 18.29 -0.93
C VAL A 274 -10.39 17.45 -1.13
N CYS A 275 -11.38 17.94 -1.89
CA CYS A 275 -12.66 17.24 -2.04
C CYS A 275 -12.52 15.83 -2.63
N ALA A 276 -11.64 15.63 -3.62
CA ALA A 276 -11.37 14.30 -4.19
C ALA A 276 -10.66 13.37 -3.18
N LEU A 277 -9.77 13.93 -2.35
CA LEU A 277 -9.12 13.20 -1.28
C LEU A 277 -10.13 12.80 -0.20
N LYS A 278 -11.03 13.70 0.20
CA LYS A 278 -12.14 13.41 1.10
C LYS A 278 -13.02 12.28 0.57
N ASP A 279 -13.37 12.33 -0.71
CA ASP A 279 -14.15 11.29 -1.38
C ASP A 279 -13.42 9.94 -1.35
N LEU A 280 -12.12 9.91 -1.67
CA LEU A 280 -11.30 8.68 -1.63
C LEU A 280 -11.22 8.11 -0.21
N VAL A 281 -10.89 8.94 0.78
CA VAL A 281 -10.74 8.50 2.18
C VAL A 281 -12.06 7.96 2.74
N GLY A 282 -13.19 8.57 2.36
CA GLY A 282 -14.53 8.12 2.75
C GLY A 282 -14.91 6.75 2.18
N GLN A 283 -14.39 6.38 1.02
CA GLN A 283 -14.66 5.10 0.37
C GLN A 283 -13.73 3.98 0.83
N VAL A 284 -12.50 4.29 1.28
CA VAL A 284 -11.53 3.28 1.71
C VAL A 284 -11.94 2.61 3.01
N GLN A 285 -12.24 1.32 2.96
CA GLN A 285 -12.56 0.52 4.15
C GLN A 285 -11.34 0.11 4.97
N GLY A 286 -10.18 -0.05 4.33
CA GLY A 286 -8.91 -0.44 4.95
C GLY A 286 -8.18 0.71 5.64
N GLY A 287 -6.88 0.52 5.90
CA GLY A 287 -6.02 1.52 6.51
C GLY A 287 -5.72 2.69 5.58
N VAL A 288 -5.56 3.89 6.15
CA VAL A 288 -5.11 5.06 5.38
C VAL A 288 -4.05 5.81 6.16
N LEU A 289 -2.93 6.09 5.52
CA LEU A 289 -1.96 7.07 5.99
C LEU A 289 -2.04 8.29 5.06
N ILE A 290 -2.21 9.47 5.63
CA ILE A 290 -2.21 10.74 4.90
C ILE A 290 -1.08 11.59 5.46
N THR A 291 -0.25 12.17 4.61
CA THR A 291 0.80 13.09 5.05
C THR A 291 0.53 14.51 4.56
N GLY A 292 1.06 15.50 5.27
CA GLY A 292 0.99 16.90 4.84
C GLY A 292 1.62 17.85 5.84
N ARG A 293 1.60 19.14 5.49
CA ARG A 293 2.17 20.19 6.34
C ARG A 293 1.17 20.62 7.41
N GLU A 294 1.73 20.90 8.59
CA GLU A 294 0.96 21.32 9.76
C GLU A 294 0.13 22.60 9.48
N TYR A 295 0.74 23.55 8.81
CA TYR A 295 0.15 24.90 8.62
C TYR A 295 -0.78 25.03 7.41
N TYR A 296 -1.09 23.95 6.70
CA TYR A 296 -2.01 24.02 5.57
C TYR A 296 -3.45 24.33 6.02
N PHE A 297 -3.87 23.76 7.15
CA PHE A 297 -5.14 24.08 7.81
C PHE A 297 -4.90 24.94 9.04
N ASN A 298 -5.91 25.74 9.44
CA ASN A 298 -5.80 26.61 10.62
C ASN A 298 -5.90 25.81 11.93
N SER A 299 -6.46 24.61 11.90
CA SER A 299 -6.61 23.73 13.06
C SER A 299 -6.76 22.27 12.66
N ASP A 300 -6.50 21.36 13.61
CA ASP A 300 -6.77 19.92 13.43
C ASP A 300 -8.26 19.64 13.19
N ALA A 301 -9.16 20.42 13.78
CA ALA A 301 -10.60 20.30 13.55
C ALA A 301 -10.97 20.62 12.09
N GLU A 302 -10.43 21.72 11.53
CA GLU A 302 -10.62 22.06 10.12
C GLU A 302 -10.05 20.96 9.21
N MET A 303 -8.84 20.49 9.49
CA MET A 303 -8.19 19.42 8.73
C MET A 303 -9.05 18.14 8.70
N LEU A 304 -9.45 17.64 9.86
CA LEU A 304 -10.26 16.43 9.96
C LEU A 304 -11.60 16.57 9.22
N SER A 305 -12.29 17.70 9.41
CA SER A 305 -13.56 17.98 8.72
C SER A 305 -13.39 18.04 7.21
N SER A 306 -12.35 18.73 6.73
CA SER A 306 -12.05 18.86 5.29
C SER A 306 -11.70 17.53 4.65
N LEU A 307 -11.03 16.62 5.39
CA LEU A 307 -10.69 15.27 4.93
C LEU A 307 -11.82 14.24 5.18
N GLY A 308 -12.95 14.65 5.79
CA GLY A 308 -14.06 13.75 6.11
C GLY A 308 -13.76 12.72 7.19
N LEU A 309 -12.85 13.04 8.11
CA LEU A 309 -12.38 12.17 9.17
C LEU A 309 -12.93 12.61 10.54
N SER A 310 -13.13 11.65 11.44
CA SER A 310 -13.53 11.92 12.83
C SER A 310 -12.34 11.84 13.77
N SER A 311 -12.28 12.74 14.76
CA SER A 311 -11.22 12.76 15.77
C SER A 311 -11.17 11.51 16.66
N SER A 312 -12.29 10.80 16.80
CA SER A 312 -12.38 9.56 17.61
C SER A 312 -11.76 8.34 16.89
N GLN A 313 -11.71 8.36 15.55
CA GLN A 313 -11.24 7.23 14.75
C GLN A 313 -9.90 7.50 14.08
N THR A 314 -9.41 8.73 14.11
CA THR A 314 -8.18 9.16 13.45
C THR A 314 -7.06 9.35 14.47
N ILE A 315 -5.89 8.87 14.12
CA ILE A 315 -4.66 9.03 14.89
C ILE A 315 -3.84 10.15 14.25
N LEU A 316 -3.55 11.18 15.03
CA LEU A 316 -2.72 12.30 14.59
C LEU A 316 -1.30 12.09 15.09
N LEU A 317 -0.37 12.04 14.14
CA LEU A 317 1.07 11.91 14.39
C LEU A 317 1.79 13.15 13.90
N GLU A 318 2.89 13.47 14.55
CA GLU A 318 3.79 14.56 14.17
C GLU A 318 5.23 14.05 14.01
N CYS A 319 5.92 14.55 12.99
CA CYS A 319 7.34 14.30 12.81
C CYS A 319 8.14 15.08 13.86
N HIS A 320 9.16 14.45 14.45
CA HIS A 320 10.15 15.18 15.22
C HIS A 320 10.89 16.17 14.32
N GLN A 321 11.19 17.36 14.87
CA GLN A 321 11.77 18.46 14.11
C GLN A 321 13.22 18.18 13.69
N GLU A 322 13.97 17.40 14.50
CA GLU A 322 15.37 17.14 14.31
C GLU A 322 15.73 15.68 14.57
N PHE A 323 16.81 15.23 13.97
CA PHE A 323 17.44 13.96 14.30
C PHE A 323 18.13 14.03 15.68
N THR A 324 18.13 12.92 16.41
CA THR A 324 19.06 12.69 17.51
C THR A 324 20.49 12.54 16.96
N ASP A 325 21.50 12.71 17.80
CA ASP A 325 22.91 12.54 17.38
C ASP A 325 23.17 11.14 16.80
N THR A 326 22.55 10.11 17.36
CA THR A 326 22.65 8.74 16.84
C THR A 326 22.02 8.58 15.45
N GLN A 327 20.87 9.21 15.20
CA GLN A 327 20.21 9.19 13.88
C GLN A 327 21.01 10.00 12.87
N LEU A 328 21.52 11.15 13.30
CA LEU A 328 22.35 12.01 12.47
C LEU A 328 23.65 11.32 12.05
N LEU A 329 24.33 10.65 12.98
CA LEU A 329 25.53 9.86 12.67
C LEU A 329 25.25 8.77 11.65
N LYS A 330 24.15 8.01 11.82
CA LYS A 330 23.72 7.00 10.85
C LYS A 330 23.43 7.60 9.47
N PHE A 331 22.82 8.79 9.43
CA PHE A 331 22.51 9.46 8.17
C PHE A 331 23.78 9.94 7.45
N ILE A 332 24.71 10.54 8.16
CA ILE A 332 26.00 11.01 7.63
C ILE A 332 26.82 9.82 7.12
N ALA A 333 26.90 8.72 7.88
CA ALA A 333 27.65 7.52 7.53
C ALA A 333 27.14 6.76 6.29
N GLN A 334 25.95 7.09 5.78
CA GLN A 334 25.50 6.58 4.49
C GLN A 334 26.16 7.27 3.29
N ASN A 335 26.68 8.48 3.48
CA ASN A 335 27.19 9.33 2.41
C ASN A 335 28.71 9.52 2.45
N ILE A 336 29.32 9.34 3.64
CA ILE A 336 30.77 9.47 3.82
C ILE A 336 31.29 8.32 4.70
N PRO A 337 32.62 8.01 4.68
CA PRO A 337 33.21 6.98 5.52
C PRO A 337 32.91 7.18 7.02
N ALA A 338 32.67 6.11 7.76
CA ALA A 338 32.25 6.16 9.16
C ALA A 338 33.23 6.97 10.07
N THR A 339 34.53 6.87 9.81
CA THR A 339 35.56 7.64 10.53
C THR A 339 35.43 9.16 10.31
N ASP A 340 34.97 9.57 9.15
CA ASP A 340 34.75 10.97 8.81
C ASP A 340 33.39 11.47 9.27
N ALA A 341 32.41 10.56 9.36
CA ALA A 341 31.10 10.87 9.89
C ALA A 341 31.11 11.31 11.35
N GLU A 342 31.92 10.67 12.21
CA GLU A 342 32.10 11.06 13.61
C GLU A 342 32.78 12.44 13.72
N LYS A 343 33.79 12.71 12.90
CA LYS A 343 34.44 14.01 12.84
C LYS A 343 33.47 15.09 12.34
N ALA A 344 32.71 14.82 11.29
CA ALA A 344 31.73 15.73 10.77
C ALA A 344 30.67 16.08 11.83
N LEU A 345 30.14 15.07 12.53
CA LEU A 345 29.17 15.27 13.62
C LEU A 345 29.77 16.14 14.74
N SER A 346 31.00 15.85 15.18
CA SER A 346 31.66 16.60 16.26
C SER A 346 32.03 18.04 15.86
N SER A 347 32.15 18.33 14.57
CA SER A 347 32.46 19.68 14.07
C SER A 347 31.20 20.55 13.90
N LEU A 348 29.99 19.97 13.96
CA LEU A 348 28.75 20.75 13.87
C LEU A 348 28.57 21.61 15.13
N PRO A 349 28.30 22.91 14.99
CA PRO A 349 27.97 23.75 16.13
C PRO A 349 26.72 23.26 16.85
N ALA A 350 26.60 23.42 18.15
CA ALA A 350 25.44 22.98 18.94
C ALA A 350 24.09 23.61 18.49
N TRP A 351 24.15 24.77 17.87
CA TRP A 351 22.97 25.47 17.33
C TRP A 351 22.60 25.03 15.92
N PHE A 352 23.39 24.15 15.28
CA PHE A 352 23.15 23.76 13.91
C PHE A 352 21.88 22.87 13.80
N PRO A 353 20.91 23.19 12.90
CA PRO A 353 19.67 22.43 12.80
C PRO A 353 19.92 21.03 12.25
N LYS A 354 19.57 20.01 13.03
CA LYS A 354 19.74 18.58 12.67
C LYS A 354 18.56 18.05 11.84
N ARG A 355 17.96 18.92 11.00
CA ARG A 355 16.87 18.53 10.10
C ARG A 355 17.41 17.72 8.94
N PRO A 356 16.73 16.61 8.53
CA PRO A 356 17.20 15.75 7.44
C PRO A 356 17.58 16.49 6.17
N ILE A 357 16.75 17.41 5.71
CA ILE A 357 17.00 18.20 4.49
C ILE A 357 18.21 19.11 4.59
N VAL A 358 18.46 19.71 5.76
CA VAL A 358 19.63 20.59 5.98
C VAL A 358 20.91 19.79 5.92
N ILE A 359 20.92 18.62 6.55
CA ILE A 359 22.09 17.73 6.55
C ILE A 359 22.36 17.18 5.14
N GLN A 360 21.31 16.82 4.40
CA GLN A 360 21.44 16.36 3.02
C GLN A 360 22.09 17.41 2.12
N LEU A 361 21.66 18.66 2.23
CA LEU A 361 22.29 19.77 1.50
C LEU A 361 23.75 19.96 1.89
N LEU A 362 24.07 19.90 3.18
CA LEU A 362 25.45 20.02 3.66
C LEU A 362 26.35 18.91 3.09
N LEU A 363 25.87 17.67 3.08
CA LEU A 363 26.60 16.52 2.53
C LEU A 363 26.81 16.64 1.02
N GLY A 364 25.83 17.15 0.26
CA GLY A 364 25.97 17.42 -1.17
C GLY A 364 27.10 18.43 -1.46
N PHE A 365 27.29 19.45 -0.62
CA PHE A 365 28.43 20.35 -0.76
C PHE A 365 29.77 19.70 -0.37
N TYR A 366 29.77 18.79 0.59
CA TYR A 366 30.97 18.10 1.03
C TYR A 366 31.51 17.11 -0.01
N THR A 367 30.63 16.45 -0.78
CA THR A 367 31.01 15.51 -1.84
C THR A 367 31.45 16.19 -3.14
N MET A 368 31.15 17.48 -3.31
CA MET A 368 31.58 18.29 -4.44
C MET A 368 32.92 19.00 -4.23
N ALA A 369 33.42 19.05 -3.02
CA ALA A 369 34.70 19.68 -2.63
C ALA A 369 35.86 18.68 -2.56
#